data_13e0c59b7c48228f2e0275e2594a18a9
#
_entry.id   13e0c59b7c48228f2e0275e2594a18a9
#
_cell.length_a   1.000
_cell.length_b   1.000
_cell.length_c   1.000
_cell.angle_alpha   90.00
_cell.angle_beta   90.00
_cell.angle_gamma   90.00
#
_symmetry.space_group_name_H-M   'P 1'
#
loop_
_entity.id
_entity.type
_entity.pdbx_description
1 polymer ?
#
loop_
_entity_poly.entity_id
_entity_poly.type
_entity_poly.pdbx_seq_one_letter_code
_entity_poly.pdbx_strand_id
1 'polypeptide(L)'
;MWIMLNNAFLSIVNSDRDDTVLMVRARRHGDLEAVFGPSVEVTTIPGRDYQFRAFIRRDIAGQVIAASLMQIDYTNFKGSTKDRHLHDAYMQVWHVMEELQEVPAYGTRPRHGFRKHPQR
;
A
#
# COMPACT_ATOMS: atom_id res chain seq x y z
N MET A 1 -8.37 -1.06 1.20
CA MET A 1 -7.34 -1.35 0.17
C MET A 1 -6.00 -0.88 0.67
N TRP A 2 -5.02 -1.74 0.65
CA TRP A 2 -3.64 -1.36 0.92
C TRP A 2 -2.91 -1.17 -0.41
N ILE A 3 -2.19 -0.09 -0.53
CA ILE A 3 -1.41 0.22 -1.73
C ILE A 3 0.03 0.48 -1.34
N MET A 4 0.92 -0.36 -1.84
CA MET A 4 2.36 -0.23 -1.65
C MET A 4 2.95 0.46 -2.89
N LEU A 5 3.20 1.75 -2.77
CA LEU A 5 3.95 2.50 -3.78
C LEU A 5 5.43 2.52 -3.40
N ASN A 6 6.30 2.77 -4.36
CA ASN A 6 7.74 2.79 -4.06
C ASN A 6 8.19 4.03 -3.23
N ASN A 7 7.29 4.98 -3.01
CA ASN A 7 7.57 6.17 -2.19
C ASN A 7 6.56 6.38 -1.05
N ALA A 8 5.53 5.53 -0.93
CA ALA A 8 4.51 5.69 0.11
C ALA A 8 3.73 4.39 0.29
N PHE A 9 3.26 4.15 1.51
CA PHE A 9 2.29 3.10 1.82
C PHE A 9 0.98 3.74 2.28
N LEU A 10 -0.11 3.37 1.62
CA LEU A 10 -1.44 3.92 1.90
C LEU A 10 -2.44 2.83 2.24
N SER A 11 -3.37 3.17 3.13
CA SER A 11 -4.58 2.40 3.37
C SER A 11 -5.78 3.25 3.00
N ILE A 12 -6.58 2.80 2.04
CA ILE A 12 -7.72 3.55 1.52
C ILE A 12 -8.99 2.78 1.82
N VAL A 13 -9.93 3.46 2.46
CA VAL A 13 -11.24 2.91 2.80
C VAL A 13 -12.34 3.92 2.43
N ASN A 14 -13.57 3.46 2.46
CA ASN A 14 -14.71 4.35 2.26
C ASN A 14 -14.79 5.37 3.40
N SER A 15 -15.29 6.56 3.09
CA SER A 15 -15.53 7.59 4.09
C SER A 15 -16.91 7.39 4.73
N ASP A 16 -17.04 7.74 6.01
CA ASP A 16 -18.32 7.85 6.69
C ASP A 16 -19.05 9.17 6.37
N ARG A 17 -18.40 10.09 5.65
CA ARG A 17 -18.98 11.38 5.26
C ARG A 17 -19.97 11.23 4.13
N ASP A 18 -19.55 10.62 3.00
CA ASP A 18 -20.39 10.29 1.86
C ASP A 18 -19.63 9.35 0.90
N ASP A 19 -20.34 8.76 -0.06
CA ASP A 19 -19.79 7.78 -0.99
C ASP A 19 -18.89 8.38 -2.07
N THR A 20 -18.86 9.70 -2.21
CA THR A 20 -17.99 10.37 -3.19
C THR A 20 -16.60 10.65 -2.65
N VAL A 21 -16.38 10.42 -1.35
CA VAL A 21 -15.13 10.72 -0.65
C VAL A 21 -14.54 9.44 -0.08
N LEU A 22 -13.24 9.27 -0.26
CA LEU A 22 -12.47 8.19 0.36
C LEU A 22 -11.65 8.73 1.53
N MET A 23 -11.45 7.91 2.54
CA MET A 23 -10.50 8.19 3.61
C MET A 23 -9.19 7.51 3.27
N VAL A 24 -8.17 8.32 2.99
CA VAL A 24 -6.82 7.87 2.67
C VAL A 24 -5.96 8.02 3.92
N ARG A 25 -5.33 6.92 4.33
CA ARG A 25 -4.59 6.87 5.60
C ARG A 25 -3.15 6.47 5.36
N ALA A 26 -2.25 7.01 6.18
CA ALA A 26 -0.84 6.67 6.13
C ALA A 26 -0.28 6.53 7.55
N ARG A 27 0.80 5.75 7.68
CA ARG A 27 1.51 5.59 8.96
C ARG A 27 2.65 6.56 9.12
N ARG A 28 3.25 7.01 8.01
CA ARG A 28 4.43 7.88 8.03
C ARG A 28 4.06 9.30 7.64
N HIS A 29 4.68 10.27 8.33
CA HIS A 29 4.62 11.66 7.92
C HIS A 29 5.18 11.81 6.51
N GLY A 30 4.46 12.51 5.66
CA GLY A 30 4.90 12.80 4.29
C GLY A 30 4.37 11.85 3.22
N ASP A 31 3.85 10.67 3.58
CA ASP A 31 3.37 9.70 2.58
C ASP A 31 2.16 10.23 1.81
N LEU A 32 1.23 10.91 2.49
CA LEU A 32 0.07 11.50 1.81
C LEU A 32 0.48 12.61 0.85
N GLU A 33 1.39 13.47 1.27
CA GLU A 33 1.89 14.57 0.45
C GLU A 33 2.70 14.06 -0.74
N ALA A 34 3.44 12.97 -0.58
CA ALA A 34 4.21 12.35 -1.65
C ALA A 34 3.31 11.86 -2.81
N VAL A 35 2.08 11.46 -2.49
CA VAL A 35 1.14 10.91 -3.49
C VAL A 35 0.20 11.98 -4.03
N PHE A 36 -0.37 12.81 -3.15
CA PHE A 36 -1.44 13.75 -3.50
C PHE A 36 -0.96 15.20 -3.61
N GLY A 37 0.32 15.46 -3.37
CA GLY A 37 0.90 16.79 -3.48
C GLY A 37 0.97 17.52 -2.15
N PRO A 38 1.77 18.60 -2.07
CA PRO A 38 2.07 19.30 -0.80
C PRO A 38 0.88 20.05 -0.23
N SER A 39 -0.17 20.30 -1.02
CA SER A 39 -1.36 21.05 -0.58
C SER A 39 -2.45 20.15 0.02
N VAL A 40 -2.26 18.83 0.07
CA VAL A 40 -3.27 17.93 0.63
C VAL A 40 -3.47 18.24 2.12
N GLU A 41 -4.72 18.32 2.55
CA GLU A 41 -5.05 18.55 3.96
C GLU A 41 -4.91 17.24 4.73
N VAL A 42 -3.94 17.19 5.64
CA VAL A 42 -3.65 16.00 6.46
C VAL A 42 -4.06 16.28 7.90
N THR A 43 -4.91 15.40 8.44
CA THR A 43 -5.23 15.38 9.86
C THR A 43 -4.31 14.39 10.55
N THR A 44 -3.66 14.83 11.63
CA THR A 44 -2.76 14.00 12.44
C THR A 44 -3.45 13.65 13.74
N ILE A 45 -3.61 12.33 14.00
CA ILE A 45 -4.25 11.82 15.23
C ILE A 45 -3.29 10.80 15.84
N PRO A 46 -2.39 11.22 16.76
CA PRO A 46 -1.47 10.29 17.43
C PRO A 46 -2.23 9.20 18.17
N GLY A 47 -1.67 8.00 18.21
CA GLY A 47 -2.25 6.87 18.91
C GLY A 47 -3.34 6.11 18.15
N ARG A 48 -3.77 6.59 16.98
CA ARG A 48 -4.66 5.85 16.10
C ARG A 48 -3.88 4.81 15.28
N ASP A 49 -4.61 3.82 14.74
CA ASP A 49 -4.03 2.78 13.88
C ASP A 49 -3.25 3.38 12.71
N TYR A 50 -3.82 4.39 12.06
CA TYR A 50 -3.11 5.22 11.08
C TYR A 50 -3.17 6.66 11.58
N GLN A 51 -2.02 7.24 11.92
CA GLN A 51 -2.04 8.55 12.52
C GLN A 51 -2.23 9.71 11.54
N PHE A 52 -2.00 9.49 10.24
CA PHE A 52 -2.16 10.52 9.20
C PHE A 52 -3.34 10.17 8.31
N ARG A 53 -4.24 11.12 8.11
CA ARG A 53 -5.48 10.91 7.36
C ARG A 53 -5.78 12.09 6.46
N ALA A 54 -6.34 11.81 5.29
CA ALA A 54 -6.88 12.81 4.38
C ALA A 54 -8.18 12.30 3.79
N PHE A 55 -9.12 13.21 3.56
CA PHE A 55 -10.37 12.91 2.87
C PHE A 55 -10.25 13.41 1.43
N ILE A 56 -10.28 12.49 0.48
CA ILE A 56 -10.01 12.76 -0.93
C ILE A 56 -11.22 12.30 -1.75
N ARG A 57 -11.66 13.12 -2.68
CA ARG A 57 -12.72 12.71 -3.61
C ARG A 57 -12.32 11.41 -4.30
N ARG A 58 -13.28 10.51 -4.42
CA ARG A 58 -13.07 9.17 -5.01
C ARG A 58 -12.49 9.26 -6.42
N ASP A 59 -13.00 10.17 -7.27
CA ASP A 59 -12.52 10.34 -8.62
C ASP A 59 -11.06 10.84 -8.66
N ILE A 60 -10.69 11.76 -7.76
CA ILE A 60 -9.34 12.30 -7.68
C ILE A 60 -8.37 11.19 -7.19
N ALA A 61 -8.74 10.46 -6.14
CA ALA A 61 -7.91 9.34 -5.65
C ALA A 61 -7.70 8.29 -6.75
N GLY A 62 -8.75 7.94 -7.48
CA GLY A 62 -8.67 7.00 -8.60
C GLY A 62 -7.73 7.48 -9.70
N GLN A 63 -7.82 8.74 -10.09
CA GLN A 63 -6.95 9.33 -11.11
C GLN A 63 -5.49 9.34 -10.69
N VAL A 64 -5.20 9.71 -9.44
CA VAL A 64 -3.83 9.76 -8.91
C VAL A 64 -3.21 8.37 -8.87
N ILE A 65 -3.95 7.36 -8.39
CA ILE A 65 -3.46 5.98 -8.36
C ILE A 65 -3.29 5.43 -9.77
N ALA A 66 -4.21 5.72 -10.68
CA ALA A 66 -4.08 5.33 -12.09
C ALA A 66 -2.81 5.93 -12.72
N ALA A 67 -2.53 7.21 -12.44
CA ALA A 67 -1.31 7.85 -12.92
C ALA A 67 -0.04 7.16 -12.38
N SER A 68 -0.04 6.78 -11.10
CA SER A 68 1.06 6.03 -10.50
C SER A 68 1.29 4.70 -11.21
N LEU A 69 0.21 4.01 -11.55
CA LEU A 69 0.28 2.74 -12.28
C LEU A 69 0.85 2.95 -13.69
N MET A 70 0.39 3.99 -14.40
CA MET A 70 0.84 4.28 -15.76
C MET A 70 2.30 4.74 -15.83
N GLN A 71 2.88 5.21 -14.73
CA GLN A 71 4.24 5.69 -14.64
C GLN A 71 5.24 4.62 -14.18
N ILE A 72 4.82 3.38 -13.98
CA ILE A 72 5.72 2.30 -13.59
C ILE A 72 6.78 2.12 -14.67
N ASP A 73 8.04 2.26 -14.27
CA ASP A 73 9.21 2.10 -15.13
C ASP A 73 10.23 1.08 -14.58
N TYR A 74 9.89 0.40 -13.50
CA TYR A 74 10.75 -0.58 -12.84
C TYR A 74 10.26 -2.00 -13.10
N THR A 75 11.21 -2.94 -13.12
CA THR A 75 10.94 -4.39 -13.21
C THR A 75 11.06 -5.07 -11.85
N ASN A 76 11.66 -4.40 -10.85
CA ASN A 76 11.82 -4.88 -9.49
C ASN A 76 11.29 -3.80 -8.53
N PHE A 77 10.12 -4.04 -7.98
CA PHE A 77 9.46 -3.10 -7.09
C PHE A 77 10.30 -2.78 -5.85
N LYS A 78 10.86 -3.80 -5.19
CA LYS A 78 11.65 -3.62 -3.98
C LYS A 78 12.90 -2.79 -4.25
N GLY A 79 13.56 -3.05 -5.37
CA GLY A 79 14.71 -2.28 -5.80
C GLY A 79 14.37 -0.83 -6.16
N SER A 80 13.12 -0.55 -6.54
CA SER A 80 12.67 0.82 -6.84
C SER A 80 12.36 1.64 -5.59
N THR A 81 12.18 0.99 -4.44
CA THR A 81 11.87 1.65 -3.16
C THR A 81 13.17 2.14 -2.53
N LYS A 82 13.40 3.45 -2.60
CA LYS A 82 14.69 4.06 -2.21
C LYS A 82 14.78 4.39 -0.73
N ASP A 83 13.66 4.66 -0.06
CA ASP A 83 13.64 4.86 1.38
C ASP A 83 13.93 3.53 2.08
N ARG A 84 14.96 3.52 2.92
CA ARG A 84 15.44 2.29 3.54
C ARG A 84 14.41 1.66 4.48
N HIS A 85 13.74 2.47 5.29
CA HIS A 85 12.74 1.96 6.24
C HIS A 85 11.55 1.37 5.51
N LEU A 86 11.10 2.03 4.44
CA LEU A 86 10.00 1.53 3.61
C LEU A 86 10.41 0.26 2.88
N HIS A 87 11.61 0.25 2.31
CA HIS A 87 12.16 -0.94 1.66
C HIS A 87 12.20 -2.15 2.60
N ASP A 88 12.71 -1.96 3.82
CA ASP A 88 12.85 -3.04 4.79
C ASP A 88 11.48 -3.56 5.22
N ALA A 89 10.52 -2.67 5.42
CA ALA A 89 9.13 -3.06 5.73
C ALA A 89 8.53 -3.88 4.58
N TYR A 90 8.71 -3.45 3.34
CA TYR A 90 8.19 -4.17 2.18
C TYR A 90 8.85 -5.54 1.99
N MET A 91 10.13 -5.67 2.34
CA MET A 91 10.80 -6.97 2.31
C MET A 91 10.16 -7.95 3.27
N GLN A 92 9.79 -7.51 4.47
CA GLN A 92 9.09 -8.35 5.43
C GLN A 92 7.70 -8.74 4.94
N VAL A 93 6.97 -7.81 4.32
CA VAL A 93 5.68 -8.11 3.68
C VAL A 93 5.85 -9.15 2.58
N TRP A 94 6.90 -9.03 1.77
CA TRP A 94 7.21 -10.00 0.72
C TRP A 94 7.36 -11.41 1.32
N HIS A 95 8.12 -11.54 2.41
CA HIS A 95 8.31 -12.83 3.07
C HIS A 95 7.01 -13.43 3.58
N VAL A 96 6.13 -12.61 4.15
CA VAL A 96 4.81 -13.09 4.62
C VAL A 96 3.93 -13.50 3.44
N MET A 97 3.87 -12.68 2.40
CA MET A 97 3.01 -12.93 1.25
C MET A 97 3.44 -14.14 0.42
N GLU A 98 4.74 -14.41 0.35
CA GLU A 98 5.23 -15.57 -0.41
C GLU A 98 4.80 -16.90 0.23
N GLU A 99 4.42 -16.90 1.51
CA GLU A 99 3.84 -18.07 2.19
C GLU A 99 2.49 -18.49 1.59
N LEU A 100 1.85 -17.63 0.79
CA LEU A 100 0.64 -17.97 0.06
C LEU A 100 0.89 -18.91 -1.11
N GLN A 101 2.14 -19.09 -1.53
CA GLN A 101 2.51 -20.02 -2.60
C GLN A 101 2.75 -21.42 -2.04
N GLU A 102 2.25 -22.42 -2.74
CA GLU A 102 2.47 -23.83 -2.38
C GLU A 102 3.94 -24.18 -2.46
N VAL A 103 4.60 -23.81 -3.56
CA VAL A 103 6.05 -23.97 -3.72
C VAL A 103 6.71 -22.65 -3.31
N PRO A 104 7.64 -22.65 -2.32
CA PRO A 104 8.30 -21.41 -1.90
C PRO A 104 9.01 -20.72 -3.06
N ALA A 105 9.10 -19.39 -3.01
CA ALA A 105 9.90 -18.64 -3.96
C ALA A 105 11.34 -19.18 -3.97
N TYR A 106 11.88 -19.40 -5.18
CA TYR A 106 13.20 -20.00 -5.41
C TYR A 106 13.32 -21.45 -4.91
N GLY A 107 12.22 -22.08 -4.50
CA GLY A 107 12.16 -23.48 -4.13
C GLY A 107 11.67 -24.35 -5.27
N THR A 108 11.74 -25.68 -5.10
CA THR A 108 11.29 -26.65 -6.12
C THR A 108 10.25 -27.63 -5.58
N ARG A 109 9.98 -27.59 -4.28
CA ARG A 109 9.06 -28.54 -3.63
C ARG A 109 7.96 -27.81 -2.88
N PRO A 110 6.75 -28.36 -2.83
CA PRO A 110 5.66 -27.78 -2.03
C PRO A 110 6.03 -27.68 -0.56
N ARG A 111 5.46 -26.67 0.11
CA ARG A 111 5.59 -26.50 1.56
C ARG A 111 4.91 -27.66 2.27
N HIS A 112 5.54 -28.16 3.32
CA HIS A 112 4.92 -29.14 4.19
C HIS A 112 3.69 -28.54 4.88
N GLY A 113 2.56 -29.24 4.82
CA GLY A 113 1.33 -28.79 5.47
C GLY A 113 0.64 -27.60 4.81
N PHE A 114 1.00 -27.26 3.55
CA PHE A 114 0.36 -26.15 2.85
C PHE A 114 -1.13 -26.39 2.69
N ARG A 115 -1.93 -25.41 3.08
CA ARG A 115 -3.38 -25.46 2.97
C ARG A 115 -3.83 -24.58 1.79
N LYS A 116 -4.46 -25.20 0.81
CA LYS A 116 -5.08 -24.46 -0.28
C LYS A 116 -6.37 -23.83 0.21
N HIS A 117 -6.66 -22.63 -0.31
CA HIS A 117 -7.95 -22.03 -0.06
C HIS A 117 -9.06 -22.90 -0.63
N PRO A 118 -10.20 -23.06 0.08
CA PRO A 118 -11.35 -23.71 -0.49
C PRO A 118 -11.78 -22.94 -1.74
N GLN A 119 -12.00 -23.67 -2.83
CA GLN A 119 -12.57 -23.06 -4.02
C GLN A 119 -14.06 -22.83 -3.80
N ARG A 120 -14.51 -21.64 -4.14
CA ARG A 120 -15.93 -21.29 -4.07
C ARG A 120 -16.65 -21.71 -5.34
#